data_2d42fb901e697c45d9420c1e36728f6f
#
_entry.id   2d42fb901e697c45d9420c1e36728f6f
#
_cell.length_a   1.000
_cell.length_b   1.000
_cell.length_c   1.000
_cell.angle_alpha   90.00
_cell.angle_beta   90.00
_cell.angle_gamma   90.00
#
_symmetry.space_group_name_H-M   'P 1'
#
loop_
_entity.id
_entity.type
_entity.pdbx_description
1 polymer ?
#
loop_
_entity_poly.entity_id
_entity_poly.type
_entity_poly.pdbx_seq_one_letter_code
_entity_poly.pdbx_strand_id
1 'polypeptide(L)'
;MSLEIGRPIPSLSGATEWIDRDVEELSSQRSAKIVQFWAISCPICKVNMPRLQEFLETYQAQGLQLISVHMPRMEADMNVEKVKAAIEELGIAGPCAIDNEHTLGDRFQTGGVWPCYFLFDAEGKLRSRASGALGLKMAENSLRRLSKLQGAA
;
A
#
# COMPACT_ATOMS: atom_id res chain seq x y z
N MET A 1 -3.69 -18.78 3.08
CA MET A 1 -2.95 -18.71 1.81
C MET A 1 -2.45 -17.30 1.61
N SER A 2 -1.34 -17.14 0.92
CA SER A 2 -0.77 -15.82 0.62
C SER A 2 -0.88 -15.54 -0.86
N LEU A 3 -0.98 -14.25 -1.22
CA LEU A 3 -0.94 -13.84 -2.62
C LEU A 3 0.41 -14.25 -3.23
N GLU A 4 0.37 -14.94 -4.36
CA GLU A 4 1.57 -15.52 -4.96
C GLU A 4 2.39 -14.50 -5.76
N ILE A 5 3.72 -14.62 -5.69
CA ILE A 5 4.64 -13.83 -6.50
C ILE A 5 4.33 -14.07 -7.98
N GLY A 6 4.34 -13.00 -8.76
CA GLY A 6 4.02 -13.03 -10.20
C GLY A 6 2.56 -12.83 -10.53
N ARG A 7 1.67 -12.84 -9.54
CA ARG A 7 0.26 -12.56 -9.77
C ARG A 7 0.02 -11.09 -10.08
N PRO A 8 -0.97 -10.77 -10.92
CA PRO A 8 -1.31 -9.39 -11.19
C PRO A 8 -1.90 -8.72 -9.96
N ILE A 9 -1.79 -7.39 -9.91
CA ILE A 9 -2.40 -6.61 -8.84
C ILE A 9 -3.91 -6.93 -8.77
N PRO A 10 -4.42 -7.30 -7.57
CA PRO A 10 -5.86 -7.53 -7.41
C PRO A 10 -6.66 -6.27 -7.69
N SER A 11 -7.94 -6.45 -8.03
CA SER A 11 -8.83 -5.30 -8.22
C SER A 11 -8.84 -4.42 -6.98
N LEU A 12 -8.83 -3.12 -7.18
CA LEU A 12 -8.89 -2.11 -6.11
C LEU A 12 -10.32 -1.62 -5.85
N SER A 13 -11.32 -2.25 -6.47
CA SER A 13 -12.72 -1.91 -6.24
C SER A 13 -13.24 -2.51 -4.93
N GLY A 14 -14.28 -1.91 -4.38
CA GLY A 14 -14.94 -2.45 -3.18
C GLY A 14 -14.51 -1.83 -1.87
N ALA A 15 -13.64 -0.82 -1.88
CA ALA A 15 -13.32 -0.08 -0.68
C ALA A 15 -14.57 0.71 -0.22
N THR A 16 -14.65 0.98 1.08
CA THR A 16 -15.71 1.80 1.64
C THR A 16 -15.67 3.21 1.02
N GLU A 17 -14.48 3.75 0.87
CA GLU A 17 -14.25 5.09 0.35
C GLU A 17 -12.81 5.21 -0.12
N TRP A 18 -12.54 6.03 -1.13
CA TRP A 18 -11.20 6.44 -1.53
C TRP A 18 -10.97 7.91 -1.19
N ILE A 19 -9.80 8.21 -0.66
CA ILE A 19 -9.38 9.58 -0.33
C ILE A 19 -8.29 9.99 -1.32
N ASP A 20 -8.45 11.18 -1.89
CA ASP A 20 -7.46 11.88 -2.73
C ASP A 20 -7.24 11.39 -4.15
N ARG A 21 -7.80 10.26 -4.59
CA ARG A 21 -7.54 9.84 -5.95
C ARG A 21 -8.59 8.90 -6.53
N ASP A 22 -8.69 8.93 -7.86
CA ASP A 22 -9.50 8.02 -8.62
C ASP A 22 -8.75 6.68 -8.76
N VAL A 23 -9.37 5.61 -8.30
CA VAL A 23 -8.79 4.26 -8.35
C VAL A 23 -8.58 3.77 -9.78
N GLU A 24 -9.41 4.19 -10.73
CA GLU A 24 -9.26 3.80 -12.13
C GLU A 24 -8.01 4.41 -12.75
N GLU A 25 -7.72 5.67 -12.42
CA GLU A 25 -6.50 6.33 -12.87
C GLU A 25 -5.27 5.58 -12.38
N LEU A 26 -5.27 5.18 -11.10
CA LEU A 26 -4.17 4.42 -10.53
C LEU A 26 -3.95 3.09 -11.22
N SER A 27 -5.04 2.36 -11.51
CA SER A 27 -4.95 1.04 -12.13
C SER A 27 -4.43 1.11 -13.56
N SER A 28 -4.63 2.23 -14.25
CA SER A 28 -4.23 2.39 -15.65
C SER A 28 -2.77 2.78 -15.83
N GLN A 29 -2.10 3.26 -14.78
CA GLN A 29 -0.71 3.71 -14.89
C GLN A 29 0.27 2.54 -14.85
N ARG A 30 1.18 2.52 -15.81
CA ARG A 30 2.20 1.48 -15.92
C ARG A 30 3.47 1.89 -15.17
N SER A 31 3.40 1.83 -13.86
CA SER A 31 4.53 2.14 -12.98
C SER A 31 4.53 1.17 -11.81
N ALA A 32 5.70 1.00 -11.21
CA ALA A 32 5.81 0.19 -10.00
C ALA A 32 4.97 0.81 -8.89
N LYS A 33 4.33 -0.04 -8.10
CA LYS A 33 3.45 0.40 -7.01
C LYS A 33 3.78 -0.36 -5.75
N ILE A 34 3.79 0.37 -4.64
CA ILE A 34 3.80 -0.27 -3.34
C ILE A 34 2.43 -0.04 -2.70
N VAL A 35 1.80 -1.13 -2.28
CA VAL A 35 0.51 -1.08 -1.60
C VAL A 35 0.77 -1.40 -0.13
N GLN A 36 0.45 -0.46 0.76
CA GLN A 36 0.56 -0.69 2.19
C GLN A 36 -0.81 -0.85 2.83
N PHE A 37 -0.92 -1.84 3.70
CA PHE A 37 -2.09 -1.98 4.59
C PHE A 37 -1.68 -1.52 5.98
N TRP A 38 -2.42 -0.58 6.53
CA TRP A 38 -2.11 0.04 7.81
C TRP A 38 -3.37 0.30 8.63
N ALA A 39 -3.20 0.68 9.88
CA ALA A 39 -4.32 1.08 10.73
C ALA A 39 -3.86 2.13 11.73
N ILE A 40 -4.77 3.02 12.12
CA ILE A 40 -4.43 4.07 13.10
C ILE A 40 -4.04 3.51 14.45
N SER A 41 -4.52 2.32 14.80
CA SER A 41 -4.18 1.65 16.06
C SER A 41 -2.89 0.81 15.99
N CYS A 42 -2.19 0.82 14.86
CA CYS A 42 -1.00 -0.02 14.66
C CYS A 42 0.27 0.78 14.95
N PRO A 43 0.97 0.52 16.08
CA PRO A 43 2.20 1.25 16.41
C PRO A 43 3.31 1.06 15.39
N ILE A 44 3.50 -0.17 14.90
CA ILE A 44 4.55 -0.49 13.91
C ILE A 44 4.30 0.26 12.60
N CYS A 45 3.03 0.37 12.19
CA CYS A 45 2.67 1.13 11.00
C CYS A 45 3.14 2.59 11.11
N LYS A 46 2.91 3.20 12.27
CA LYS A 46 3.31 4.59 12.53
C LYS A 46 4.82 4.76 12.56
N VAL A 47 5.53 3.82 13.17
CA VAL A 47 6.99 3.84 13.23
C VAL A 47 7.59 3.75 11.82
N ASN A 48 6.97 2.97 10.94
CA ASN A 48 7.48 2.76 9.59
C ASN A 48 7.14 3.92 8.61
N MET A 49 6.18 4.77 8.94
CA MET A 49 5.75 5.84 8.03
C MET A 49 6.86 6.79 7.57
N PRO A 50 7.71 7.34 8.45
CA PRO A 50 8.79 8.21 8.01
C PRO A 50 9.75 7.53 7.04
N ARG A 51 10.06 6.26 7.30
CA ARG A 51 10.92 5.48 6.45
C ARG A 51 10.29 5.22 5.07
N LEU A 52 8.99 4.93 5.06
CA LEU A 52 8.26 4.76 3.81
C LEU A 52 8.29 6.06 2.99
N GLN A 53 8.16 7.20 3.62
CA GLN A 53 8.23 8.49 2.94
C GLN A 53 9.59 8.75 2.33
N GLU A 54 10.67 8.46 3.05
CA GLU A 54 12.04 8.57 2.51
C GLU A 54 12.23 7.67 1.29
N PHE A 55 11.71 6.48 1.38
CA PHE A 55 11.75 5.49 0.32
C PHE A 55 11.01 6.00 -0.93
N LEU A 56 9.81 6.56 -0.74
CA LEU A 56 9.04 7.15 -1.83
C LEU A 56 9.77 8.34 -2.47
N GLU A 57 10.32 9.23 -1.65
CA GLU A 57 11.08 10.38 -2.15
C GLU A 57 12.26 9.94 -3.02
N THR A 58 12.93 8.87 -2.62
CA THR A 58 14.06 8.33 -3.37
C THR A 58 13.66 7.81 -4.75
N TYR A 59 12.50 7.15 -4.85
CA TYR A 59 12.10 6.45 -6.07
C TYR A 59 10.94 7.09 -6.83
N GLN A 60 10.35 8.13 -6.31
CA GLN A 60 9.19 8.80 -6.94
C GLN A 60 9.52 9.32 -8.34
N ALA A 61 10.69 9.89 -8.52
CA ALA A 61 11.13 10.40 -9.83
C ALA A 61 11.26 9.28 -10.87
N GLN A 62 11.44 8.04 -10.41
CA GLN A 62 11.52 6.87 -11.27
C GLN A 62 10.16 6.22 -11.52
N GLY A 63 9.08 6.79 -10.96
CA GLY A 63 7.72 6.36 -11.22
C GLY A 63 7.07 5.53 -10.12
N LEU A 64 7.75 5.28 -8.99
CA LEU A 64 7.14 4.53 -7.90
C LEU A 64 5.93 5.29 -7.34
N GLN A 65 4.81 4.59 -7.19
CA GLN A 65 3.59 5.12 -6.60
C GLN A 65 3.22 4.38 -5.34
N LEU A 66 2.66 5.11 -4.37
CA LEU A 66 2.14 4.53 -3.14
C LEU A 66 0.61 4.46 -3.21
N ILE A 67 0.07 3.32 -2.87
CA ILE A 67 -1.35 3.14 -2.61
C ILE A 67 -1.46 2.66 -1.17
N SER A 68 -2.19 3.42 -0.34
CA SER A 68 -2.40 3.04 1.06
C SER A 68 -3.80 2.51 1.24
N VAL A 69 -3.93 1.46 2.04
CA VAL A 69 -5.22 0.89 2.40
C VAL A 69 -5.31 0.86 3.92
N HIS A 70 -6.23 1.64 4.47
CA HIS A 70 -6.51 1.61 5.90
C HIS A 70 -7.48 0.48 6.20
N MET A 71 -6.98 -0.57 6.83
CA MET A 71 -7.73 -1.77 7.18
C MET A 71 -7.87 -1.80 8.71
N PRO A 72 -9.08 -1.57 9.27
CA PRO A 72 -9.22 -1.47 10.73
C PRO A 72 -8.83 -2.76 11.46
N ARG A 73 -8.11 -2.60 12.58
CA ARG A 73 -7.77 -3.69 13.49
C ARG A 73 -8.84 -3.88 14.55
N MET A 74 -9.58 -2.82 14.83
CA MET A 74 -10.60 -2.80 15.87
C MET A 74 -11.70 -1.81 15.47
N GLU A 75 -12.82 -1.88 16.14
CA GLU A 75 -13.99 -1.06 15.80
C GLU A 75 -13.69 0.44 15.80
N ALA A 76 -12.90 0.91 16.76
CA ALA A 76 -12.54 2.33 16.83
C ALA A 76 -11.81 2.83 15.59
N ASP A 77 -11.10 1.95 14.87
CA ASP A 77 -10.39 2.30 13.65
C ASP A 77 -11.34 2.55 12.47
N MET A 78 -12.60 2.20 12.59
CA MET A 78 -13.58 2.37 11.51
C MET A 78 -14.06 3.81 11.35
N ASN A 79 -13.65 4.71 12.24
CA ASN A 79 -14.03 6.12 12.17
C ASN A 79 -13.27 6.82 11.06
N VAL A 80 -13.95 7.13 9.97
CA VAL A 80 -13.33 7.72 8.76
C VAL A 80 -12.68 9.07 9.05
N GLU A 81 -13.28 9.91 9.88
CA GLU A 81 -12.72 11.22 10.21
C GLU A 81 -11.39 11.09 10.96
N LYS A 82 -11.26 10.11 11.84
CA LYS A 82 -10.01 9.85 12.54
C LYS A 82 -8.93 9.36 11.58
N VAL A 83 -9.31 8.55 10.59
CA VAL A 83 -8.37 8.09 9.57
C VAL A 83 -7.88 9.26 8.72
N LYS A 84 -8.80 10.15 8.30
CA LYS A 84 -8.43 11.34 7.54
C LYS A 84 -7.46 12.23 8.31
N ALA A 85 -7.71 12.44 9.59
CA ALA A 85 -6.82 13.21 10.45
C ALA A 85 -5.45 12.56 10.57
N ALA A 86 -5.39 11.24 10.69
CA ALA A 86 -4.14 10.51 10.78
C ALA A 86 -3.33 10.58 9.47
N ILE A 87 -4.01 10.53 8.34
CA ILE A 87 -3.36 10.69 7.02
C ILE A 87 -2.61 12.03 6.95
N GLU A 88 -3.27 13.11 7.38
CA GLU A 88 -2.64 14.44 7.42
C GLU A 88 -1.49 14.48 8.42
N GLU A 89 -1.72 14.01 9.62
CA GLU A 89 -0.73 14.02 10.70
C GLU A 89 0.52 13.22 10.34
N LEU A 90 0.34 12.05 9.74
CA LEU A 90 1.44 11.17 9.35
C LEU A 90 2.06 11.54 8.00
N GLY A 91 1.45 12.48 7.28
CA GLY A 91 1.96 12.93 5.99
C GLY A 91 1.90 11.85 4.92
N ILE A 92 0.88 10.99 4.94
CA ILE A 92 0.75 9.91 3.96
C ILE A 92 0.39 10.52 2.60
N ALA A 93 1.28 10.38 1.64
CA ALA A 93 1.07 10.89 0.29
C ALA A 93 0.31 9.88 -0.57
N GLY A 94 -0.40 10.40 -1.58
CA GLY A 94 -1.10 9.58 -2.56
C GLY A 94 -2.48 9.12 -2.08
N PRO A 95 -3.09 8.22 -2.84
CA PRO A 95 -4.45 7.76 -2.54
C PRO A 95 -4.48 6.83 -1.33
N CYS A 96 -5.56 6.92 -0.57
CA CYS A 96 -5.79 6.02 0.54
C CYS A 96 -7.21 5.47 0.47
N ALA A 97 -7.33 4.14 0.48
CA ALA A 97 -8.61 3.48 0.57
C ALA A 97 -8.98 3.29 2.04
N ILE A 98 -10.26 3.43 2.32
CA ILE A 98 -10.85 3.03 3.60
C ILE A 98 -11.47 1.65 3.39
N ASP A 99 -10.94 0.65 4.06
CA ASP A 99 -11.34 -0.75 3.87
C ASP A 99 -12.03 -1.31 5.10
N ASN A 100 -13.10 -0.63 5.53
CA ASN A 100 -13.79 -0.96 6.78
C ASN A 100 -14.37 -2.37 6.82
N GLU A 101 -14.64 -2.96 5.68
CA GLU A 101 -15.17 -4.34 5.61
C GLU A 101 -14.10 -5.38 5.30
N HIS A 102 -12.83 -4.98 5.24
CA HIS A 102 -11.69 -5.86 4.90
C HIS A 102 -11.80 -6.48 3.51
N THR A 103 -12.54 -5.86 2.60
CA THR A 103 -12.72 -6.36 1.24
C THR A 103 -11.39 -6.44 0.48
N LEU A 104 -10.61 -5.37 0.54
CA LEU A 104 -9.30 -5.35 -0.10
C LEU A 104 -8.30 -6.22 0.66
N GLY A 105 -8.36 -6.19 2.00
CA GLY A 105 -7.50 -7.02 2.83
C GLY A 105 -7.64 -8.50 2.51
N ASP A 106 -8.88 -8.97 2.37
CA ASP A 106 -9.16 -10.36 2.02
C ASP A 106 -8.69 -10.68 0.60
N ARG A 107 -8.92 -9.75 -0.33
CA ARG A 107 -8.53 -9.93 -1.73
C ARG A 107 -7.01 -10.00 -1.89
N PHE A 108 -6.27 -9.17 -1.14
CA PHE A 108 -4.81 -9.20 -1.13
C PHE A 108 -4.25 -10.32 -0.24
N GLN A 109 -5.11 -11.00 0.47
CA GLN A 109 -4.74 -12.14 1.34
C GLN A 109 -3.73 -11.71 2.42
N THR A 110 -4.03 -10.62 3.12
CA THR A 110 -3.18 -10.10 4.19
C THR A 110 -3.14 -11.01 5.41
N GLY A 111 -4.14 -11.86 5.59
CA GLY A 111 -4.24 -12.75 6.75
C GLY A 111 -4.51 -12.04 8.06
N GLY A 112 -5.01 -10.80 8.01
CA GLY A 112 -5.26 -10.03 9.22
C GLY A 112 -3.99 -9.62 9.95
N VAL A 113 -2.93 -9.31 9.20
CA VAL A 113 -1.63 -8.87 9.75
C VAL A 113 -1.38 -7.41 9.35
N TRP A 114 -0.83 -6.63 10.27
CA TRP A 114 -0.47 -5.22 10.06
C TRP A 114 0.96 -4.98 10.49
N PRO A 115 1.72 -4.12 9.79
CA PRO A 115 1.44 -3.67 8.42
C PRO A 115 1.74 -4.77 7.40
N CYS A 116 1.18 -4.62 6.19
CA CYS A 116 1.54 -5.44 5.04
C CYS A 116 2.01 -4.54 3.91
N TYR A 117 3.01 -4.99 3.17
CA TYR A 117 3.56 -4.27 2.03
C TYR A 117 3.63 -5.19 0.82
N PHE A 118 3.03 -4.75 -0.27
CA PHE A 118 3.01 -5.48 -1.54
C PHE A 118 3.66 -4.62 -2.61
N LEU A 119 4.73 -5.13 -3.21
CA LEU A 119 5.42 -4.42 -4.29
C LEU A 119 5.05 -5.05 -5.62
N PHE A 120 4.50 -4.24 -6.52
CA PHE A 120 4.17 -4.64 -7.88
C PHE A 120 5.09 -3.90 -8.85
N ASP A 121 5.56 -4.61 -9.88
CA ASP A 121 6.40 -4.00 -10.90
C ASP A 121 5.58 -3.15 -11.89
N ALA A 122 6.26 -2.57 -12.87
CA ALA A 122 5.63 -1.70 -13.85
C ALA A 122 4.58 -2.43 -14.72
N GLU A 123 4.66 -3.74 -14.80
CA GLU A 123 3.68 -4.58 -15.51
C GLU A 123 2.55 -5.03 -14.60
N GLY A 124 2.54 -4.59 -13.34
CA GLY A 124 1.50 -4.90 -12.38
C GLY A 124 1.61 -6.27 -11.74
N LYS A 125 2.78 -6.88 -11.78
CA LYS A 125 2.97 -8.22 -11.19
C LYS A 125 3.63 -8.13 -9.83
N LEU A 126 3.14 -8.94 -8.89
CA LEU A 126 3.67 -8.98 -7.53
C LEU A 126 5.12 -9.46 -7.50
N ARG A 127 5.99 -8.66 -6.90
CA ARG A 127 7.41 -8.99 -6.76
C ARG A 127 7.83 -9.21 -5.33
N SER A 128 7.12 -8.65 -4.38
CA SER A 128 7.42 -8.83 -2.96
C SER A 128 6.15 -8.68 -2.14
N ARG A 129 6.02 -9.52 -1.14
CA ARG A 129 5.02 -9.35 -0.09
C ARG A 129 5.73 -9.57 1.24
N ALA A 130 5.50 -8.67 2.16
CA ALA A 130 6.15 -8.73 3.47
C ALA A 130 5.27 -8.03 4.50
N SER A 131 5.44 -8.40 5.76
CA SER A 131 4.63 -7.84 6.83
C SER A 131 5.46 -7.59 8.08
N GLY A 132 4.89 -6.82 9.00
CA GLY A 132 5.50 -6.53 10.30
C GLY A 132 6.59 -5.47 10.24
N ALA A 133 7.37 -5.39 11.30
CA ALA A 133 8.38 -4.34 11.48
C ALA A 133 9.44 -4.32 10.38
N LEU A 134 9.83 -5.49 9.87
CA LEU A 134 10.86 -5.61 8.83
C LEU A 134 10.28 -5.65 7.42
N GLY A 135 8.96 -5.63 7.30
CA GLY A 135 8.30 -5.76 6.00
C GLY A 135 8.67 -4.67 5.01
N LEU A 136 8.79 -3.44 5.49
CA LEU A 136 9.15 -2.31 4.63
C LEU A 136 10.56 -2.45 4.08
N LYS A 137 11.51 -2.90 4.92
CA LYS A 137 12.89 -3.12 4.49
C LYS A 137 12.96 -4.21 3.42
N MET A 138 12.17 -5.26 3.57
CA MET A 138 12.11 -6.34 2.58
C MET A 138 11.57 -5.83 1.25
N ALA A 139 10.54 -4.98 1.29
CA ALA A 139 9.99 -4.36 0.08
C ALA A 139 11.02 -3.47 -0.60
N GLU A 140 11.76 -2.68 0.18
CA GLU A 140 12.82 -1.82 -0.35
C GLU A 140 13.92 -2.63 -1.03
N ASN A 141 14.35 -3.72 -0.41
CA ASN A 141 15.36 -4.60 -1.01
C ASN A 141 14.90 -5.19 -2.34
N SER A 142 13.64 -5.57 -2.42
CA SER A 142 13.06 -6.08 -3.67
C SER A 142 12.98 -5.00 -4.74
N LEU A 143 12.62 -3.78 -4.34
CA LEU A 143 12.56 -2.66 -5.29
C LEU A 143 13.92 -2.38 -5.92
N ARG A 144 14.98 -2.45 -5.13
CA ARG A 144 16.35 -2.23 -5.63
C ARG A 144 16.76 -3.23 -6.71
N ARG A 145 16.11 -4.39 -6.75
CA ARG A 145 16.40 -5.43 -7.76
C ARG A 145 15.62 -5.23 -9.04
N LEU A 146 14.62 -4.34 -9.06
CA LEU A 146 13.86 -4.09 -10.28
C LEU A 146 14.70 -3.25 -11.23
N SER A 147 14.77 -3.70 -12.50
CA SER A 147 15.58 -3.00 -13.51
C SER A 147 14.96 -1.67 -13.93
N LYS A 148 13.66 -1.55 -13.80
CA LYS A 148 12.93 -0.31 -14.13
C LYS A 148 11.61 -0.23 -13.37
N LEU A 149 11.21 1.00 -13.04
CA LEU A 149 10.00 1.25 -12.28
C LEU A 149 8.85 1.77 -13.14
N GLN A 150 9.10 2.11 -14.40
CA GLN A 150 8.07 2.52 -15.36
C GLN A 150 8.02 1.55 -16.52
N GLY A 151 6.80 1.26 -16.97
CA GLY A 151 6.59 0.45 -18.16
C GLY A 151 6.91 1.23 -19.43
N ALA A 152 7.05 0.50 -20.53
CA ALA A 152 7.21 1.11 -21.85
C ALA A 152 5.97 1.91 -22.20
N ALA A 153 6.17 3.04 -22.85
CA ALA A 153 5.08 3.90 -23.30
C ALA A 153 4.22 3.20 -24.36
#